data_1e67afa3fb0d75a82bb790d0fbffe773
#
_entry.id   1e67afa3fb0d75a82bb790d0fbffe773
#
_cell.length_a   1.000
_cell.length_b   1.000
_cell.length_c   1.000
_cell.angle_alpha   90.00
_cell.angle_beta   90.00
_cell.angle_gamma   90.00
#
_symmetry.space_group_name_H-M   'P 1'
#
loop_
_entity.id
_entity.type
_entity.pdbx_description
1 polymer ?
#
loop_
_entity_poly.entity_id
_entity_poly.type
_entity_poly.pdbx_seq_one_letter_code
_entity_poly.pdbx_strand_id
1 'polypeptide(L)'
;RSRLLYLTYSAPDGLGRSATAAARARLSDDHTQLQELVEIFRQSPAATAPGHYGSRIEPLPDGSLALTTGDRMRHADRAQDPATGYGAVIRIMPDGSPAAETARIPGALPGLVSFGHRNIQGIAHDPATGQLWTLEHGPAGGDELNLITPGGNYGWPVVSYGVNYNGREIGQGRAAHAPDFIAPRYYWDPVIAPGGMVIYGGAMFPEWRGDLLAAGLVAQAVVRLDLAGDRVIAEERLAEGIGRVRDIAVDHDGSILFVTDEGGRSRLMRLSR
;
A
#
# COMPACT_ATOMS: atom_id res chain seq x y z
N ARG A 1 3.82 -9.74 -25.12
CA ARG A 1 3.73 -9.40 -23.69
C ARG A 1 4.91 -10.06 -22.99
N SER A 2 5.57 -9.38 -22.04
CA SER A 2 6.86 -9.79 -21.50
C SER A 2 6.85 -11.02 -20.61
N ARG A 3 5.68 -11.49 -20.13
CA ARG A 3 5.52 -12.54 -19.11
C ARG A 3 6.34 -12.34 -17.83
N LEU A 4 6.83 -11.13 -17.60
CA LEU A 4 7.48 -10.77 -16.35
C LEU A 4 6.41 -10.63 -15.25
N LEU A 5 6.69 -11.23 -14.12
CA LEU A 5 5.92 -11.09 -12.89
C LEU A 5 6.80 -10.44 -11.83
N TYR A 6 6.19 -9.58 -11.04
CA TYR A 6 6.80 -9.00 -9.86
C TYR A 6 6.04 -9.49 -8.63
N LEU A 7 6.77 -9.93 -7.62
CA LEU A 7 6.24 -10.53 -6.41
C LEU A 7 6.82 -9.83 -5.21
N THR A 8 5.99 -9.55 -4.22
CA THR A 8 6.44 -9.11 -2.91
C THR A 8 6.08 -10.16 -1.86
N TYR A 9 6.96 -10.37 -0.89
CA TYR A 9 6.82 -11.44 0.08
C TYR A 9 7.58 -11.15 1.37
N SER A 10 7.24 -11.90 2.41
CA SER A 10 8.00 -11.94 3.66
C SER A 10 9.18 -12.88 3.51
N ALA A 11 10.40 -12.33 3.46
CA ALA A 11 11.63 -13.08 3.25
C ALA A 11 12.35 -13.34 4.57
N PRO A 12 12.58 -14.61 4.98
CA PRO A 12 13.38 -14.93 6.15
C PRO A 12 14.87 -14.67 5.87
N ASP A 13 15.63 -14.41 6.94
CA ASP A 13 17.10 -14.26 6.88
C ASP A 13 17.87 -15.48 7.43
N GLY A 14 17.17 -16.54 7.82
CA GLY A 14 17.75 -17.73 8.41
C GLY A 14 18.14 -17.59 9.90
N LEU A 15 17.99 -16.40 10.50
CA LEU A 15 18.32 -16.11 11.90
C LEU A 15 17.07 -15.79 12.74
N GLY A 16 15.90 -16.24 12.31
CA GLY A 16 14.62 -15.98 12.97
C GLY A 16 14.06 -14.58 12.74
N ARG A 17 14.66 -13.79 11.85
CA ARG A 17 14.18 -12.48 11.40
C ARG A 17 13.62 -12.58 10.00
N SER A 18 12.86 -11.58 9.61
CA SER A 18 12.29 -11.47 8.27
C SER A 18 12.20 -10.02 7.82
N ALA A 19 12.12 -9.82 6.51
CA ALA A 19 12.00 -8.52 5.88
C ALA A 19 10.99 -8.57 4.75
N THR A 20 10.45 -7.42 4.35
CA THR A 20 9.74 -7.28 3.09
C THR A 20 10.76 -7.40 1.96
N ALA A 21 10.49 -8.26 1.00
CA ALA A 21 11.31 -8.40 -0.19
C ALA A 21 10.45 -8.35 -1.46
N ALA A 22 11.09 -8.01 -2.57
CA ALA A 22 10.49 -8.08 -3.89
C ALA A 22 11.38 -8.91 -4.81
N ALA A 23 10.76 -9.68 -5.69
CA ALA A 23 11.43 -10.44 -6.72
C ALA A 23 10.77 -10.25 -8.08
N ARG A 24 11.55 -10.44 -9.10
CA ARG A 24 11.13 -10.55 -10.48
C ARG A 24 11.25 -12.00 -10.93
N ALA A 25 10.30 -12.48 -11.71
CA ALA A 25 10.33 -13.81 -12.32
C ALA A 25 9.73 -13.77 -13.73
N ARG A 26 10.01 -14.79 -14.51
CA ARG A 26 9.36 -15.06 -15.80
C ARG A 26 8.38 -16.22 -15.64
N LEU A 27 7.14 -16.02 -16.08
CA LEU A 27 6.15 -17.09 -16.12
C LEU A 27 6.45 -18.00 -17.32
N SER A 28 6.49 -19.33 -17.09
CA SER A 28 6.67 -20.32 -18.14
C SER A 28 5.53 -20.26 -19.18
N ASP A 29 5.75 -20.87 -20.36
CA ASP A 29 4.78 -20.85 -21.46
C ASP A 29 3.47 -21.55 -21.12
N ASP A 30 3.53 -22.58 -20.31
CA ASP A 30 2.39 -23.34 -19.79
C ASP A 30 1.78 -22.74 -18.51
N HIS A 31 2.30 -21.59 -18.03
CA HIS A 31 1.87 -20.86 -16.82
C HIS A 31 1.98 -21.66 -15.50
N THR A 32 2.81 -22.69 -15.45
CA THR A 32 2.93 -23.54 -14.27
C THR A 32 4.15 -23.26 -13.38
N GLN A 33 5.14 -22.52 -13.89
CA GLN A 33 6.40 -22.29 -13.20
C GLN A 33 6.87 -20.82 -13.26
N LEU A 34 7.50 -20.39 -12.19
CA LEU A 34 8.29 -19.17 -12.15
C LEU A 34 9.74 -19.50 -12.49
N GLN A 35 10.22 -18.93 -13.56
CA GLN A 35 11.60 -19.08 -14.04
C GLN A 35 12.39 -17.80 -13.77
N GLU A 36 13.72 -17.90 -13.74
CA GLU A 36 14.61 -16.74 -13.60
C GLU A 36 14.25 -15.86 -12.39
N LEU A 37 13.91 -16.48 -11.26
CA LEU A 37 13.56 -15.74 -10.05
C LEU A 37 14.77 -15.00 -9.51
N VAL A 38 14.67 -13.66 -9.44
CA VAL A 38 15.73 -12.78 -8.94
C VAL A 38 15.14 -11.84 -7.90
N GLU A 39 15.72 -11.80 -6.70
CA GLU A 39 15.37 -10.79 -5.71
C GLU A 39 15.90 -9.43 -6.16
N ILE A 40 15.02 -8.43 -6.20
CA ILE A 40 15.31 -7.07 -6.67
C ILE A 40 15.24 -6.02 -5.57
N PHE A 41 14.70 -6.37 -4.40
CA PHE A 41 14.64 -5.51 -3.22
C PHE A 41 14.55 -6.35 -1.95
N ARG A 42 15.18 -5.86 -0.87
CA ARG A 42 15.00 -6.37 0.49
C ARG A 42 15.08 -5.23 1.49
N GLN A 43 14.04 -5.09 2.30
CA GLN A 43 14.02 -4.16 3.43
C GLN A 43 15.15 -4.48 4.42
N SER A 44 15.89 -3.47 4.83
CA SER A 44 17.01 -3.61 5.76
C SER A 44 16.92 -2.60 6.90
N PRO A 45 17.33 -3.03 8.12
CA PRO A 45 17.64 -4.39 8.53
C PRO A 45 16.41 -5.29 8.63
N ALA A 46 16.60 -6.62 8.64
CA ALA A 46 15.53 -7.56 8.94
C ALA A 46 15.12 -7.50 10.42
N ALA A 47 13.87 -7.86 10.75
CA ALA A 47 13.32 -7.78 12.09
C ALA A 47 12.69 -9.09 12.58
N THR A 48 12.67 -9.30 13.90
CA THR A 48 12.01 -10.44 14.55
C THR A 48 10.51 -10.24 14.77
N ALA A 49 9.89 -9.25 14.10
CA ALA A 49 8.48 -8.90 14.27
C ALA A 49 7.58 -9.68 13.31
N PRO A 50 6.38 -10.12 13.74
CA PRO A 50 5.53 -11.03 12.97
C PRO A 50 4.65 -10.35 11.92
N GLY A 51 4.63 -9.02 11.82
CA GLY A 51 3.68 -8.31 10.96
C GLY A 51 4.20 -6.98 10.42
N HIS A 52 3.29 -6.20 9.84
CA HIS A 52 3.51 -4.91 9.21
C HIS A 52 4.61 -4.96 8.15
N TYR A 53 4.40 -5.79 7.16
CA TYR A 53 5.33 -5.90 6.02
C TYR A 53 5.07 -4.83 4.95
N GLY A 54 3.89 -4.19 4.93
CA GLY A 54 3.42 -3.44 3.78
C GLY A 54 3.22 -4.38 2.60
N SER A 55 4.21 -4.39 1.69
CA SER A 55 4.34 -5.46 0.68
C SER A 55 3.34 -5.33 -0.48
N ARG A 56 3.22 -4.11 -1.03
CA ARG A 56 2.56 -3.87 -2.32
C ARG A 56 3.60 -3.45 -3.36
N ILE A 57 3.29 -3.75 -4.61
CA ILE A 57 4.11 -3.39 -5.76
C ILE A 57 3.22 -2.86 -6.88
N GLU A 58 3.58 -1.71 -7.42
CA GLU A 58 2.86 -1.03 -8.50
C GLU A 58 3.83 -0.70 -9.64
N PRO A 59 3.63 -1.26 -10.84
CA PRO A 59 4.38 -0.86 -12.02
C PRO A 59 3.99 0.55 -12.47
N LEU A 60 4.98 1.40 -12.73
CA LEU A 60 4.78 2.77 -13.17
C LEU A 60 5.00 2.95 -14.67
N PRO A 61 4.42 3.99 -15.29
CA PRO A 61 4.52 4.21 -16.76
C PRO A 61 5.93 4.38 -17.31
N ASP A 62 6.88 4.82 -16.48
CA ASP A 62 8.29 4.97 -16.86
C ASP A 62 9.08 3.65 -16.78
N GLY A 63 8.41 2.55 -16.46
CA GLY A 63 8.98 1.21 -16.32
C GLY A 63 9.59 0.93 -14.96
N SER A 64 9.58 1.88 -14.01
CA SER A 64 9.97 1.63 -12.62
C SER A 64 8.85 0.95 -11.84
N LEU A 65 9.17 0.51 -10.63
CA LEU A 65 8.26 -0.17 -9.70
C LEU A 65 8.21 0.63 -8.39
N ALA A 66 7.01 0.96 -7.93
CA ALA A 66 6.81 1.49 -6.60
C ALA A 66 6.50 0.33 -5.62
N LEU A 67 7.24 0.27 -4.53
CA LEU A 67 7.13 -0.76 -3.48
C LEU A 67 6.71 -0.11 -2.17
N THR A 68 5.91 -0.82 -1.38
CA THR A 68 5.54 -0.37 -0.04
C THR A 68 6.11 -1.28 1.03
N THR A 69 6.47 -0.70 2.15
CA THR A 69 6.94 -1.41 3.33
C THR A 69 6.16 -0.97 4.56
N GLY A 70 6.28 -1.73 5.64
CA GLY A 70 5.72 -1.39 6.93
C GLY A 70 6.80 -1.17 8.01
N ASP A 71 6.36 -0.70 9.18
CA ASP A 71 7.20 -0.40 10.35
C ASP A 71 7.62 -1.68 11.12
N ARG A 72 7.19 -2.86 10.67
CA ARG A 72 7.45 -4.16 11.29
C ARG A 72 6.96 -4.23 12.74
N MET A 73 5.80 -3.62 13.06
CA MET A 73 5.07 -3.61 14.34
C MET A 73 5.86 -3.10 15.57
N ARG A 74 7.06 -3.62 15.78
CA ARG A 74 7.90 -3.35 16.98
C ARG A 74 8.99 -2.32 16.72
N HIS A 75 9.03 -1.77 15.53
CA HIS A 75 10.10 -0.86 15.08
C HIS A 75 9.50 0.43 14.49
N ALA A 76 8.39 0.89 15.08
CA ALA A 76 7.67 2.08 14.63
C ALA A 76 8.56 3.33 14.54
N ASP A 77 9.50 3.48 15.48
CA ASP A 77 10.51 4.54 15.51
C ASP A 77 11.35 4.61 14.23
N ARG A 78 11.63 3.47 13.61
CA ARG A 78 12.40 3.41 12.37
C ARG A 78 11.65 3.98 11.15
N ALA A 79 10.34 4.13 11.22
CA ALA A 79 9.59 4.79 10.16
C ALA A 79 9.98 6.27 10.00
N GLN A 80 10.58 6.89 11.04
CA GLN A 80 11.12 8.24 10.99
C GLN A 80 12.58 8.32 10.53
N ASP A 81 13.22 7.18 10.26
CA ASP A 81 14.59 7.15 9.76
C ASP A 81 14.61 6.88 8.24
N PRO A 82 14.84 7.89 7.40
CA PRO A 82 14.84 7.73 5.95
C PRO A 82 15.98 6.85 5.42
N ALA A 83 16.99 6.53 6.23
CA ALA A 83 18.07 5.63 5.84
C ALA A 83 17.64 4.15 5.88
N THR A 84 16.51 3.85 6.51
CA THR A 84 15.95 2.49 6.58
C THR A 84 14.77 2.37 5.62
N GLY A 85 14.43 1.20 5.20
CA GLY A 85 13.23 0.98 4.40
C GLY A 85 12.00 0.65 5.25
N TYR A 86 11.87 1.19 6.47
CA TYR A 86 10.73 0.94 7.35
C TYR A 86 9.63 1.97 7.13
N GLY A 87 8.37 1.50 6.96
CA GLY A 87 7.23 2.41 6.78
C GLY A 87 7.46 3.39 5.63
N ALA A 88 7.72 2.88 4.43
CA ALA A 88 8.20 3.68 3.32
C ALA A 88 7.55 3.29 1.99
N VAL A 89 7.54 4.23 1.06
CA VAL A 89 7.38 3.99 -0.38
C VAL A 89 8.76 4.08 -1.02
N ILE A 90 9.13 3.05 -1.78
CA ILE A 90 10.44 2.90 -2.42
C ILE A 90 10.22 2.69 -3.91
N ARG A 91 11.04 3.31 -4.76
CA ARG A 91 10.95 3.21 -6.21
C ARG A 91 12.25 2.67 -6.79
N ILE A 92 12.13 1.56 -7.50
CA ILE A 92 13.26 0.86 -8.11
C ILE A 92 12.99 0.54 -9.59
N MET A 93 14.04 0.30 -10.33
CA MET A 93 13.95 -0.27 -11.67
C MET A 93 13.74 -1.80 -11.59
N PRO A 94 13.33 -2.47 -12.67
CA PRO A 94 13.14 -3.92 -12.71
C PRO A 94 14.37 -4.76 -12.40
N ASP A 95 15.56 -4.18 -12.45
CA ASP A 95 16.82 -4.82 -12.08
C ASP A 95 17.23 -4.61 -10.61
N GLY A 96 16.40 -3.85 -9.86
CA GLY A 96 16.64 -3.51 -8.45
C GLY A 96 17.44 -2.23 -8.23
N SER A 97 17.94 -1.59 -9.27
CA SER A 97 18.59 -0.28 -9.14
C SER A 97 17.59 0.81 -8.73
N PRO A 98 18.01 1.83 -7.97
CA PRO A 98 17.13 2.93 -7.60
C PRO A 98 16.61 3.67 -8.85
N ALA A 99 15.33 4.04 -8.87
CA ALA A 99 14.77 4.89 -9.92
C ALA A 99 15.27 6.34 -9.82
N ALA A 100 15.22 7.09 -10.93
CA ALA A 100 15.83 8.42 -10.99
C ALA A 100 15.10 9.48 -10.14
N GLU A 101 13.79 9.42 -10.06
CA GLU A 101 12.96 10.40 -9.34
C GLU A 101 12.61 9.90 -7.93
N THR A 102 13.49 10.10 -6.99
CA THR A 102 13.33 9.72 -5.59
C THR A 102 13.57 10.89 -4.65
N ALA A 103 13.31 10.68 -3.36
CA ALA A 103 13.52 11.71 -2.34
C ALA A 103 14.98 12.19 -2.32
N ARG A 104 15.17 13.51 -2.34
CA ARG A 104 16.50 14.11 -2.22
C ARG A 104 16.83 14.44 -0.76
N ILE A 105 16.82 13.39 0.07
CA ILE A 105 17.15 13.50 1.50
C ILE A 105 18.58 12.97 1.69
N PRO A 106 19.52 13.79 2.23
CA PRO A 106 20.88 13.32 2.51
C PRO A 106 20.89 12.09 3.41
N GLY A 107 21.60 11.04 3.01
CA GLY A 107 21.70 9.79 3.76
C GLY A 107 20.48 8.85 3.68
N ALA A 108 19.45 9.21 2.92
CA ALA A 108 18.30 8.34 2.73
C ALA A 108 18.64 7.06 1.95
N LEU A 109 17.81 6.04 2.16
CA LEU A 109 17.85 4.81 1.38
C LEU A 109 17.73 5.14 -0.12
N PRO A 110 18.62 4.62 -0.96
CA PRO A 110 18.49 4.78 -2.41
C PRO A 110 17.15 4.25 -2.90
N GLY A 111 16.42 5.05 -3.67
CA GLY A 111 15.08 4.72 -4.12
C GLY A 111 13.95 5.16 -3.19
N LEU A 112 14.24 5.70 -2.02
CA LEU A 112 13.20 6.21 -1.12
C LEU A 112 12.38 7.31 -1.81
N VAL A 113 11.06 7.20 -1.74
CA VAL A 113 10.12 8.24 -2.21
C VAL A 113 9.50 8.97 -1.04
N SER A 114 8.95 8.24 -0.06
CA SER A 114 8.35 8.81 1.15
C SER A 114 8.59 7.89 2.35
N PHE A 115 8.42 8.42 3.55
CA PHE A 115 8.64 7.72 4.81
C PHE A 115 7.66 8.20 5.90
N GLY A 116 7.74 7.63 7.10
CA GLY A 116 6.81 7.96 8.17
C GLY A 116 5.46 7.31 8.03
N HIS A 117 5.40 6.15 7.37
CA HIS A 117 4.20 5.33 7.25
C HIS A 117 4.19 4.18 8.26
N ARG A 118 2.98 3.68 8.59
CA ARG A 118 2.83 2.56 9.50
C ARG A 118 2.85 1.20 8.79
N ASN A 119 1.86 0.93 7.96
CA ASN A 119 1.71 -0.37 7.29
C ASN A 119 0.86 -0.23 6.02
N ILE A 120 1.50 0.13 4.93
CA ILE A 120 0.86 0.41 3.66
C ILE A 120 0.40 -0.90 3.01
N GLN A 121 -0.90 -1.07 2.80
CA GLN A 121 -1.52 -2.28 2.23
C GLN A 121 -2.08 -2.07 0.83
N GLY A 122 -2.23 -0.85 0.38
CA GLY A 122 -2.65 -0.49 -0.97
C GLY A 122 -1.72 0.54 -1.58
N ILE A 123 -1.49 0.45 -2.89
CA ILE A 123 -0.83 1.46 -3.69
C ILE A 123 -1.46 1.47 -5.07
N ALA A 124 -1.71 2.64 -5.63
CA ALA A 124 -2.22 2.79 -6.98
C ALA A 124 -1.67 4.04 -7.64
N HIS A 125 -1.31 3.92 -8.91
CA HIS A 125 -0.96 5.03 -9.77
C HIS A 125 -2.21 5.51 -10.51
N ASP A 126 -2.48 6.81 -10.46
CA ASP A 126 -3.54 7.43 -11.26
C ASP A 126 -2.97 7.81 -12.63
N PRO A 127 -3.41 7.15 -13.71
CA PRO A 127 -2.87 7.41 -15.05
C PRO A 127 -3.30 8.76 -15.63
N ALA A 128 -4.36 9.38 -15.09
CA ALA A 128 -4.86 10.67 -15.56
C ALA A 128 -4.04 11.84 -15.00
N THR A 129 -3.58 11.74 -13.76
CA THR A 129 -2.87 12.81 -13.06
C THR A 129 -1.38 12.52 -12.85
N GLY A 130 -0.95 11.26 -13.00
CA GLY A 130 0.38 10.79 -12.66
C GLY A 130 0.63 10.65 -11.15
N GLN A 131 -0.39 10.85 -10.33
CA GLN A 131 -0.31 10.81 -8.88
C GLN A 131 -0.21 9.36 -8.37
N LEU A 132 0.53 9.20 -7.28
CA LEU A 132 0.65 7.92 -6.58
C LEU A 132 -0.07 8.02 -5.23
N TRP A 133 -1.00 7.10 -5.01
CA TRP A 133 -1.80 7.00 -3.80
C TRP A 133 -1.43 5.78 -2.99
N THR A 134 -1.46 5.89 -1.66
CA THR A 134 -1.28 4.76 -0.76
C THR A 134 -2.39 4.68 0.26
N LEU A 135 -2.65 3.45 0.71
CA LEU A 135 -3.66 3.12 1.70
C LEU A 135 -3.02 2.30 2.80
N GLU A 136 -3.13 2.75 4.05
CA GLU A 136 -2.44 2.12 5.15
C GLU A 136 -3.30 1.92 6.40
N HIS A 137 -2.92 0.90 7.18
CA HIS A 137 -3.54 0.61 8.46
C HIS A 137 -3.07 1.58 9.55
N GLY A 138 -4.02 2.24 10.18
CA GLY A 138 -3.83 2.86 11.47
C GLY A 138 -3.77 1.84 12.62
N PRO A 139 -3.61 2.30 13.85
CA PRO A 139 -3.73 1.45 15.05
C PRO A 139 -5.21 1.18 15.40
N ALA A 140 -5.71 1.64 16.54
CA ALA A 140 -7.15 1.66 16.81
C ALA A 140 -7.73 2.99 16.31
N GLY A 141 -8.36 2.98 15.14
CA GLY A 141 -8.69 4.17 14.34
C GLY A 141 -7.53 4.63 13.45
N GLY A 142 -7.79 5.61 12.59
CA GLY A 142 -6.78 6.29 11.80
C GLY A 142 -6.16 5.47 10.67
N ASP A 143 -6.93 4.60 10.01
CA ASP A 143 -6.55 4.12 8.67
C ASP A 143 -6.48 5.33 7.73
N GLU A 144 -5.53 5.37 6.80
CA GLU A 144 -5.25 6.57 6.02
C GLU A 144 -5.17 6.33 4.52
N LEU A 145 -5.73 7.28 3.77
CA LEU A 145 -5.47 7.45 2.35
C LEU A 145 -4.50 8.61 2.15
N ASN A 146 -3.34 8.31 1.61
CA ASN A 146 -2.26 9.27 1.41
C ASN A 146 -1.99 9.51 -0.07
N LEU A 147 -1.82 10.79 -0.45
CA LEU A 147 -1.26 11.18 -1.72
C LEU A 147 0.26 11.34 -1.57
N ILE A 148 1.03 10.57 -2.31
CA ILE A 148 2.49 10.50 -2.13
C ILE A 148 3.20 11.69 -2.75
N THR A 149 3.99 12.35 -1.92
CA THR A 149 4.88 13.45 -2.30
C THR A 149 6.34 13.00 -2.13
N PRO A 150 7.19 13.12 -3.15
CA PRO A 150 8.61 12.78 -3.03
C PRO A 150 9.29 13.60 -1.91
N GLY A 151 9.98 12.89 -1.00
CA GLY A 151 10.60 13.47 0.19
C GLY A 151 9.65 13.66 1.37
N GLY A 152 8.37 13.32 1.22
CA GLY A 152 7.36 13.51 2.25
C GLY A 152 7.54 12.60 3.46
N ASN A 153 7.36 13.19 4.67
CA ASN A 153 7.23 12.48 5.94
C ASN A 153 5.76 12.49 6.36
N TYR A 154 5.17 11.29 6.55
CA TYR A 154 3.74 11.12 6.89
C TYR A 154 3.49 10.98 8.40
N GLY A 155 4.53 11.11 9.21
CA GLY A 155 4.45 11.39 10.64
C GLY A 155 4.37 10.19 11.56
N TRP A 156 4.09 8.96 11.10
CA TRP A 156 4.07 7.79 11.97
C TRP A 156 5.47 7.51 12.58
N PRO A 157 5.62 7.23 13.90
CA PRO A 157 4.62 7.22 14.96
C PRO A 157 4.56 8.52 15.79
N VAL A 158 5.03 9.63 15.27
CA VAL A 158 5.08 10.92 15.98
C VAL A 158 3.68 11.53 16.09
N VAL A 159 2.90 11.39 15.01
CA VAL A 159 1.48 11.77 14.95
C VAL A 159 0.64 10.61 14.43
N SER A 160 -0.64 10.56 14.82
CA SER A 160 -1.59 9.55 14.34
C SER A 160 -3.03 10.01 14.59
N TYR A 161 -3.93 9.69 13.67
CA TYR A 161 -5.37 9.88 13.87
C TYR A 161 -6.01 8.78 14.74
N GLY A 162 -5.32 7.67 14.92
CA GLY A 162 -5.73 6.59 15.82
C GLY A 162 -5.04 6.64 17.19
N VAL A 163 -5.42 5.72 18.06
CA VAL A 163 -4.84 5.55 19.39
C VAL A 163 -4.25 4.14 19.55
N ASN A 164 -3.42 3.93 20.55
CA ASN A 164 -2.97 2.58 20.90
C ASN A 164 -4.15 1.68 21.26
N TYR A 165 -4.01 0.35 21.10
CA TYR A 165 -5.04 -0.62 21.46
C TYR A 165 -5.42 -0.62 22.95
N ASN A 166 -4.64 0.04 23.81
CA ASN A 166 -4.95 0.29 25.22
C ASN A 166 -5.62 1.66 25.47
N GLY A 167 -6.00 2.37 24.40
CA GLY A 167 -6.66 3.68 24.45
C GLY A 167 -5.74 4.88 24.67
N ARG A 168 -4.43 4.67 24.84
CA ARG A 168 -3.48 5.79 25.01
C ARG A 168 -3.16 6.42 23.64
N GLU A 169 -2.94 7.72 23.64
CA GLU A 169 -2.49 8.43 22.43
C GLU A 169 -1.13 7.92 21.94
N ILE A 170 -0.88 8.11 20.65
CA ILE A 170 0.37 7.77 19.99
C ILE A 170 1.15 9.05 19.75
N GLY A 171 2.40 9.06 20.17
CA GLY A 171 3.30 10.20 19.98
C GLY A 171 2.72 11.49 20.58
N GLN A 172 2.46 12.49 19.72
CA GLN A 172 1.84 13.77 20.08
C GLN A 172 0.30 13.75 20.02
N GLY A 173 -0.28 12.57 19.90
CA GLY A 173 -1.72 12.36 19.81
C GLY A 173 -2.27 12.69 18.42
N ARG A 174 -3.57 13.02 18.37
CA ARG A 174 -4.29 13.42 17.13
C ARG A 174 -3.92 14.84 16.68
N ALA A 175 -2.76 15.34 17.07
CA ALA A 175 -2.31 16.66 16.70
C ALA A 175 -2.25 16.86 15.19
N ALA A 176 -2.38 18.09 14.76
CA ALA A 176 -2.25 18.44 13.35
C ALA A 176 -0.90 17.99 12.81
N HIS A 177 -0.90 17.32 11.66
CA HIS A 177 0.33 16.90 10.98
C HIS A 177 1.17 18.10 10.54
N ALA A 178 0.51 19.16 10.06
CA ALA A 178 1.20 20.39 9.66
C ALA A 178 1.77 21.17 10.88
N PRO A 179 2.92 21.82 10.72
CA PRO A 179 3.67 21.97 9.46
C PRO A 179 4.68 20.86 9.19
N ASP A 180 4.97 19.98 10.15
CA ASP A 180 6.13 19.09 10.12
C ASP A 180 5.89 17.81 9.31
N PHE A 181 4.62 17.40 9.16
CA PHE A 181 4.24 16.16 8.51
C PHE A 181 3.15 16.39 7.46
N ILE A 182 3.09 15.48 6.47
CA ILE A 182 2.03 15.50 5.46
C ILE A 182 0.81 14.79 6.01
N ALA A 183 -0.32 15.51 6.05
CA ALA A 183 -1.59 14.94 6.46
C ALA A 183 -2.17 14.03 5.37
N PRO A 184 -2.87 12.95 5.76
CA PRO A 184 -3.63 12.13 4.81
C PRO A 184 -4.72 12.94 4.12
N ARG A 185 -5.09 12.53 2.91
CA ARG A 185 -6.23 13.11 2.17
C ARG A 185 -7.57 12.67 2.72
N TYR A 186 -7.58 11.49 3.35
CA TYR A 186 -8.74 10.94 4.04
C TYR A 186 -8.28 9.98 5.15
N TYR A 187 -9.06 9.86 6.21
CA TYR A 187 -8.81 8.87 7.26
C TYR A 187 -10.12 8.28 7.78
N TRP A 188 -10.04 7.08 8.35
CA TRP A 188 -11.18 6.38 8.93
C TRP A 188 -11.03 6.19 10.42
N ASP A 189 -12.06 6.59 11.16
CA ASP A 189 -12.23 6.29 12.58
C ASP A 189 -13.73 6.09 12.85
N PRO A 190 -14.19 4.82 13.02
CA PRO A 190 -13.43 3.57 13.17
C PRO A 190 -12.77 3.08 11.85
N VAL A 191 -11.78 2.19 12.00
CA VAL A 191 -11.01 1.58 10.90
C VAL A 191 -11.88 0.82 9.90
N ILE A 192 -11.50 0.82 8.63
CA ILE A 192 -11.98 -0.12 7.60
C ILE A 192 -11.08 -1.35 7.48
N ALA A 193 -9.86 -1.29 8.05
CA ALA A 193 -8.75 -2.21 7.86
C ALA A 193 -8.48 -2.46 6.36
N PRO A 194 -7.82 -1.51 5.67
CA PRO A 194 -7.69 -1.54 4.22
C PRO A 194 -6.82 -2.70 3.73
N GLY A 195 -7.18 -3.22 2.57
CA GLY A 195 -6.39 -4.16 1.78
C GLY A 195 -5.82 -3.51 0.53
N GLY A 196 -5.98 -4.17 -0.63
CA GLY A 196 -5.62 -3.58 -1.92
C GLY A 196 -6.52 -2.43 -2.33
N MET A 197 -6.05 -1.65 -3.30
CA MET A 197 -6.82 -0.57 -3.91
C MET A 197 -6.51 -0.43 -5.40
N VAL A 198 -7.42 0.19 -6.14
CA VAL A 198 -7.24 0.58 -7.54
C VAL A 198 -7.88 1.94 -7.80
N ILE A 199 -7.35 2.69 -8.78
CA ILE A 199 -8.10 3.80 -9.41
C ILE A 199 -8.94 3.19 -10.52
N TYR A 200 -10.24 3.42 -10.48
CA TYR A 200 -11.15 2.84 -11.44
C TYR A 200 -11.04 3.53 -12.81
N GLY A 201 -10.65 2.76 -13.83
CA GLY A 201 -10.55 3.22 -15.23
C GLY A 201 -11.45 2.43 -16.19
N GLY A 202 -12.29 1.53 -15.67
CA GLY A 202 -13.11 0.62 -16.46
C GLY A 202 -14.23 1.30 -17.24
N ALA A 203 -14.82 0.56 -18.18
CA ALA A 203 -15.94 1.05 -19.00
C ALA A 203 -17.32 0.68 -18.44
N MET A 204 -17.39 -0.31 -17.53
CA MET A 204 -18.67 -0.85 -17.04
C MET A 204 -19.41 0.13 -16.14
N PHE A 205 -18.68 0.91 -15.33
CA PHE A 205 -19.21 1.95 -14.46
C PHE A 205 -18.56 3.31 -14.83
N PRO A 206 -18.97 3.93 -15.95
CA PRO A 206 -18.32 5.14 -16.46
C PRO A 206 -18.39 6.32 -15.48
N GLU A 207 -19.39 6.33 -14.60
CA GLU A 207 -19.58 7.31 -13.52
C GLU A 207 -18.55 7.18 -12.39
N TRP A 208 -17.81 6.08 -12.31
CA TRP A 208 -16.76 5.84 -11.30
C TRP A 208 -15.35 6.08 -11.82
N ARG A 209 -15.22 6.53 -13.08
CA ARG A 209 -13.88 6.77 -13.65
C ARG A 209 -13.13 7.84 -12.86
N GLY A 210 -11.93 7.47 -12.39
CA GLY A 210 -11.11 8.31 -11.55
C GLY A 210 -11.33 8.11 -10.05
N ASP A 211 -12.39 7.39 -9.65
CA ASP A 211 -12.63 7.06 -8.25
C ASP A 211 -11.64 6.01 -7.74
N LEU A 212 -11.38 6.05 -6.46
CA LEU A 212 -10.57 5.04 -5.78
C LEU A 212 -11.48 3.96 -5.19
N LEU A 213 -11.16 2.70 -5.49
CA LEU A 213 -11.81 1.54 -4.89
C LEU A 213 -10.85 0.86 -3.94
N ALA A 214 -11.23 0.72 -2.68
CA ALA A 214 -10.45 0.11 -1.62
C ALA A 214 -11.11 -1.17 -1.10
N ALA A 215 -10.31 -2.19 -0.86
CA ALA A 215 -10.74 -3.40 -0.17
C ALA A 215 -10.80 -3.13 1.33
N GLY A 216 -11.93 -3.39 1.99
CA GLY A 216 -12.12 -3.21 3.43
C GLY A 216 -12.31 -4.53 4.18
N LEU A 217 -11.34 -4.91 5.00
CA LEU A 217 -11.41 -6.16 5.78
C LEU A 217 -12.37 -6.08 6.95
N VAL A 218 -12.32 -4.99 7.72
CA VAL A 218 -13.25 -4.73 8.84
C VAL A 218 -14.54 -4.15 8.31
N ALA A 219 -14.49 -3.29 7.29
CA ALA A 219 -15.68 -2.78 6.63
C ALA A 219 -16.51 -3.90 5.97
N GLN A 220 -15.91 -5.04 5.64
CA GLN A 220 -16.53 -6.16 4.92
C GLN A 220 -17.24 -5.71 3.64
N ALA A 221 -16.59 -4.81 2.91
CA ALA A 221 -17.13 -4.14 1.74
C ALA A 221 -16.01 -3.72 0.79
N VAL A 222 -16.36 -3.40 -0.45
CA VAL A 222 -15.55 -2.53 -1.29
C VAL A 222 -15.91 -1.09 -0.96
N VAL A 223 -14.93 -0.28 -0.58
CA VAL A 223 -15.11 1.13 -0.25
C VAL A 223 -14.74 1.96 -1.48
N ARG A 224 -15.72 2.68 -2.04
CA ARG A 224 -15.53 3.62 -3.13
C ARG A 224 -15.36 5.02 -2.57
N LEU A 225 -14.33 5.70 -3.01
CA LEU A 225 -14.08 7.11 -2.72
C LEU A 225 -14.18 7.91 -4.02
N ASP A 226 -15.13 8.82 -4.06
CA ASP A 226 -15.28 9.79 -5.15
C ASP A 226 -14.21 10.87 -4.99
N LEU A 227 -13.35 11.01 -6.01
CA LEU A 227 -12.21 11.93 -5.99
C LEU A 227 -12.48 13.16 -6.86
N ALA A 228 -12.32 14.35 -6.28
CA ALA A 228 -12.24 15.61 -7.01
C ALA A 228 -10.81 16.16 -6.94
N GLY A 229 -9.98 15.77 -7.91
CA GLY A 229 -8.55 16.05 -7.89
C GLY A 229 -7.86 15.25 -6.78
N ASP A 230 -7.30 15.94 -5.79
CA ASP A 230 -6.61 15.34 -4.66
C ASP A 230 -7.47 15.25 -3.37
N ARG A 231 -8.78 15.47 -3.49
CA ARG A 231 -9.72 15.46 -2.36
C ARG A 231 -10.75 14.37 -2.50
N VAL A 232 -11.05 13.68 -1.41
CA VAL A 232 -12.22 12.81 -1.30
C VAL A 232 -13.45 13.68 -1.03
N ILE A 233 -14.48 13.55 -1.87
CA ILE A 233 -15.74 14.31 -1.75
C ILE A 233 -16.91 13.46 -1.31
N ALA A 234 -16.83 12.12 -1.48
CA ALA A 234 -17.84 11.19 -0.98
C ALA A 234 -17.22 9.81 -0.72
N GLU A 235 -17.83 9.05 0.18
CA GLU A 235 -17.56 7.62 0.43
C GLU A 235 -18.83 6.82 0.21
N GLU A 236 -18.71 5.67 -0.45
CA GLU A 236 -19.77 4.69 -0.60
C GLU A 236 -19.24 3.30 -0.30
N ARG A 237 -20.06 2.48 0.36
CA ARG A 237 -19.74 1.07 0.63
C ARG A 237 -20.54 0.17 -0.27
N LEU A 238 -19.85 -0.61 -1.09
CA LEU A 238 -20.44 -1.52 -2.06
C LEU A 238 -20.35 -2.95 -1.52
N ALA A 239 -21.39 -3.76 -1.78
CA ALA A 239 -21.46 -5.17 -1.39
C ALA A 239 -21.19 -5.38 0.12
N GLU A 240 -21.82 -4.57 0.98
CA GLU A 240 -21.67 -4.66 2.43
C GLU A 240 -22.04 -6.06 2.97
N GLY A 241 -21.30 -6.52 3.98
CA GLY A 241 -21.49 -7.85 4.58
C GLY A 241 -20.99 -9.01 3.73
N ILE A 242 -20.27 -8.75 2.63
CA ILE A 242 -19.77 -9.78 1.72
C ILE A 242 -18.63 -10.63 2.33
N GLY A 243 -18.07 -10.20 3.44
CA GLY A 243 -16.90 -10.77 4.11
C GLY A 243 -15.68 -9.85 4.04
N ARG A 244 -14.58 -10.30 4.60
CA ARG A 244 -13.33 -9.53 4.70
C ARG A 244 -12.70 -9.36 3.32
N VAL A 245 -12.90 -8.22 2.68
CA VAL A 245 -12.32 -7.95 1.35
C VAL A 245 -10.83 -7.65 1.49
N ARG A 246 -9.98 -8.49 0.86
CA ARG A 246 -8.52 -8.44 0.98
C ARG A 246 -7.85 -7.71 -0.17
N ASP A 247 -8.33 -7.90 -1.38
CA ASP A 247 -7.73 -7.31 -2.57
C ASP A 247 -8.79 -7.04 -3.63
N ILE A 248 -8.46 -6.14 -4.57
CA ILE A 248 -9.36 -5.65 -5.58
C ILE A 248 -8.62 -5.39 -6.89
N ALA A 249 -9.24 -5.65 -8.02
CA ALA A 249 -8.73 -5.38 -9.35
C ALA A 249 -9.88 -5.01 -10.31
N VAL A 250 -9.55 -4.32 -11.39
CA VAL A 250 -10.48 -4.05 -12.49
C VAL A 250 -10.18 -5.04 -13.61
N ASP A 251 -11.21 -5.78 -14.05
CA ASP A 251 -11.11 -6.71 -15.18
C ASP A 251 -11.16 -5.95 -16.52
N HIS A 252 -10.81 -6.65 -17.60
CA HIS A 252 -10.75 -6.08 -18.95
C HIS A 252 -12.07 -5.51 -19.47
N ASP A 253 -13.20 -6.05 -19.02
CA ASP A 253 -14.54 -5.56 -19.37
C ASP A 253 -15.02 -4.40 -18.46
N GLY A 254 -14.21 -4.01 -17.49
CA GLY A 254 -14.52 -2.97 -16.51
C GLY A 254 -15.28 -3.45 -15.29
N SER A 255 -15.56 -4.75 -15.16
CA SER A 255 -16.07 -5.33 -13.91
C SER A 255 -15.00 -5.27 -12.81
N ILE A 256 -15.44 -5.33 -11.56
CA ILE A 256 -14.55 -5.28 -10.41
C ILE A 256 -14.42 -6.69 -9.84
N LEU A 257 -13.19 -7.20 -9.81
CA LEU A 257 -12.84 -8.46 -9.15
C LEU A 257 -12.31 -8.16 -7.75
N PHE A 258 -12.74 -8.93 -6.78
CA PHE A 258 -12.21 -8.82 -5.42
C PHE A 258 -12.17 -10.19 -4.73
N VAL A 259 -11.23 -10.33 -3.79
CA VAL A 259 -11.06 -11.57 -3.01
C VAL A 259 -11.39 -11.33 -1.55
N THR A 260 -12.04 -12.33 -0.92
CA THR A 260 -12.28 -12.32 0.52
C THR A 260 -11.25 -13.16 1.26
N ASP A 261 -10.99 -12.83 2.53
CA ASP A 261 -10.06 -13.53 3.43
C ASP A 261 -10.82 -13.98 4.69
N GLU A 262 -11.39 -15.18 4.65
CA GLU A 262 -12.29 -15.72 5.67
C GLU A 262 -11.73 -16.99 6.33
N GLY A 263 -10.42 -17.06 6.54
CA GLY A 263 -9.80 -18.13 7.32
C GLY A 263 -10.09 -19.55 6.75
N GLY A 264 -9.83 -19.76 5.47
CA GLY A 264 -9.95 -21.06 4.81
C GLY A 264 -11.16 -21.19 3.86
N ARG A 265 -11.95 -20.15 3.71
CA ARG A 265 -13.07 -20.06 2.74
C ARG A 265 -13.00 -18.77 1.92
N SER A 266 -11.82 -18.44 1.42
CA SER A 266 -11.66 -17.28 0.55
C SER A 266 -12.43 -17.44 -0.76
N ARG A 267 -13.03 -16.36 -1.24
CA ARG A 267 -13.81 -16.33 -2.48
C ARG A 267 -13.24 -15.29 -3.43
N LEU A 268 -13.21 -15.63 -4.71
CA LEU A 268 -13.05 -14.65 -5.78
C LEU A 268 -14.46 -14.21 -6.21
N MET A 269 -14.73 -12.93 -6.11
CA MET A 269 -16.02 -12.32 -6.38
C MET A 269 -15.91 -11.35 -7.53
N ARG A 270 -17.03 -11.11 -8.22
CA ARG A 270 -17.13 -10.16 -9.32
C ARG A 270 -18.35 -9.27 -9.14
N LEU A 271 -18.14 -7.96 -9.21
CA LEU A 271 -19.20 -6.96 -9.30
C LEU A 271 -19.33 -6.50 -10.76
N SER A 272 -20.52 -6.67 -11.31
CA SER A 272 -20.88 -6.28 -12.68
C SER A 272 -22.28 -5.70 -12.69
N ARG A 273 -22.63 -4.97 -13.76
CA ARG A 273 -24.01 -4.60 -14.07
C ARG A 273 -24.83 -5.76 -14.58
#